data_eea213a18def50dda54e1c42aa2fa8be
#
_entry.id   eea213a18def50dda54e1c42aa2fa8be
#
_cell.length_a   1.000
_cell.length_b   1.000
_cell.length_c   1.000
_cell.angle_alpha   90.00
_cell.angle_beta   90.00
_cell.angle_gamma   90.00
#
_symmetry.space_group_name_H-M   'P 1'
#
loop_
_entity.id
_entity.type
_entity.pdbx_description
1 polymer ?
#
loop_
_entity_poly.entity_id
_entity_poly.type
_entity_poly.pdbx_seq_one_letter_code
_entity_poly.pdbx_strand_id
1 'polypeptide(L)'
;MSPHHALRRSGAVLACLAAALAPEAVAEGFFADSKATLQLRNLYFNDDFKDESGMSPRAAASAQSRREEWAQGFLLDAQSGYTPGPLGVGLDALGLLGVRLDSGRGRAGTGLLPRHDDGRAADEFSSLGLTAKARLGGTTLRHGTLQPRLPVLVRNDARLLPQTFEGTQVSSVDIPGLSLTVGYLREGRQRDSSDDRPLTADGYGGDRGEGFWFAGADYKVGKPLVLSYYLGELEAFYRQHYLGLVHTLSLGPGSLASDLRYFRSRDVGQARNGELDNHMLSALLTYSVDGHALSAGYQRLNGEGGLPFVEGATVYSFSNAGVGKFIEEDERTWMLGYAYDFAALGAPGLTAGLRYFKGRDGTTVLRGAEVAANEWERDLDLAYVVQTGALKGLGLKWRHIAYRSSYSRDRDNNRLYMTYDIALW
;
A
#
# COMPACT_ATOMS: atom_id res chain seq x y z
N MET A 1 -30.64 -36.03 15.48
CA MET A 1 -30.55 -35.06 16.56
C MET A 1 -29.78 -33.86 16.00
N SER A 2 -30.51 -32.84 15.61
CA SER A 2 -29.94 -31.54 15.15
C SER A 2 -29.66 -30.66 16.33
N PRO A 3 -28.68 -29.77 16.23
CA PRO A 3 -28.87 -28.45 16.78
C PRO A 3 -28.82 -27.38 15.68
N HIS A 4 -29.87 -26.61 15.68
CA HIS A 4 -30.02 -25.34 14.99
C HIS A 4 -28.97 -24.34 15.50
N HIS A 5 -28.12 -23.80 14.61
CA HIS A 5 -27.40 -22.57 14.88
C HIS A 5 -28.05 -21.42 14.11
N ALA A 6 -28.50 -20.48 14.90
CA ALA A 6 -29.23 -19.29 14.52
C ALA A 6 -28.39 -18.38 13.61
N LEU A 7 -28.96 -18.06 12.46
CA LEU A 7 -28.58 -16.88 11.65
C LEU A 7 -28.77 -15.61 12.52
N ARG A 8 -27.69 -15.01 12.96
CA ARG A 8 -27.71 -13.64 13.43
C ARG A 8 -27.63 -12.71 12.21
N ARG A 9 -28.73 -12.07 11.96
CA ARG A 9 -28.90 -10.97 11.02
C ARG A 9 -28.01 -9.80 11.50
N SER A 10 -26.93 -9.50 10.78
CA SER A 10 -26.16 -8.25 10.92
C SER A 10 -26.75 -7.22 9.96
N GLY A 11 -27.97 -6.79 10.23
CA GLY A 11 -28.50 -5.60 9.61
C GLY A 11 -28.53 -4.50 10.66
N ALA A 12 -28.11 -3.30 10.27
CA ALA A 12 -28.19 -2.06 11.03
C ALA A 12 -27.00 -1.70 11.94
N VAL A 13 -25.94 -1.14 11.34
CA VAL A 13 -25.09 -0.15 12.02
C VAL A 13 -24.88 1.03 11.08
N LEU A 14 -25.95 1.71 10.77
CA LEU A 14 -25.91 3.03 10.13
C LEU A 14 -26.84 4.02 10.86
N ALA A 15 -27.03 3.87 12.15
CA ALA A 15 -27.70 4.88 12.94
C ALA A 15 -27.32 4.66 14.41
N CYS A 16 -26.46 5.51 14.93
CA CYS A 16 -26.39 5.95 16.32
C CYS A 16 -24.96 6.48 16.62
N LEU A 17 -24.61 7.61 16.02
CA LEU A 17 -23.62 8.52 16.59
C LEU A 17 -24.27 9.90 16.73
N ALA A 18 -25.37 9.92 17.48
CA ALA A 18 -25.97 11.16 17.97
C ALA A 18 -26.17 11.03 19.47
N ALA A 19 -25.65 12.02 20.18
CA ALA A 19 -25.93 12.38 21.55
C ALA A 19 -25.29 11.54 22.67
N ALA A 20 -24.12 12.01 23.10
CA ALA A 20 -23.78 12.07 24.51
C ALA A 20 -23.20 13.45 24.80
N LEU A 21 -24.02 14.28 25.38
CA LEU A 21 -23.83 15.52 26.14
C LEU A 21 -22.34 15.86 26.43
N ALA A 22 -21.75 16.77 25.63
CA ALA A 22 -20.61 17.54 26.03
C ALA A 22 -21.04 19.00 26.22
N PRO A 23 -20.52 19.75 27.21
CA PRO A 23 -20.85 21.14 27.40
C PRO A 23 -20.44 21.98 26.18
N GLU A 24 -21.24 22.94 25.81
CA GLU A 24 -21.14 23.78 24.58
C GLU A 24 -19.75 24.37 24.29
N ALA A 25 -18.89 24.54 25.29
CA ALA A 25 -17.53 25.09 25.14
C ALA A 25 -16.49 24.10 24.53
N VAL A 26 -16.80 22.80 24.44
CA VAL A 26 -15.91 21.77 23.88
C VAL A 26 -16.17 21.58 22.38
N ALA A 27 -17.25 22.15 21.86
CA ALA A 27 -17.75 21.85 20.51
C ALA A 27 -17.11 22.66 19.38
N GLU A 28 -16.61 23.88 19.63
CA GLU A 28 -16.23 24.82 18.56
C GLU A 28 -15.09 24.34 17.66
N GLY A 29 -14.07 23.70 18.11
CA GLY A 29 -12.99 23.17 17.24
C GLY A 29 -13.24 21.72 16.85
N PHE A 30 -13.81 20.91 17.74
CA PHE A 30 -13.99 19.49 17.52
C PHE A 30 -14.95 19.17 16.36
N PHE A 31 -16.09 19.84 16.29
CA PHE A 31 -17.09 19.65 15.22
C PHE A 31 -16.89 20.60 14.05
N ALA A 32 -16.58 21.86 14.31
CA ALA A 32 -16.43 22.87 13.26
C ALA A 32 -15.28 22.57 12.28
N ASP A 33 -14.17 21.97 12.76
CA ASP A 33 -13.04 21.58 11.95
C ASP A 33 -13.11 20.10 11.51
N SER A 34 -14.25 19.43 11.74
CA SER A 34 -14.42 18.03 11.32
C SER A 34 -14.57 17.93 9.81
N LYS A 35 -14.14 16.80 9.26
CA LYS A 35 -14.23 16.47 7.83
C LYS A 35 -14.68 15.03 7.68
N ALA A 36 -15.53 14.79 6.71
CA ALA A 36 -15.84 13.42 6.30
C ALA A 36 -15.86 13.30 4.77
N THR A 37 -15.22 12.28 4.28
CA THR A 37 -15.18 11.92 2.87
C THR A 37 -15.62 10.48 2.69
N LEU A 38 -16.56 10.26 1.77
CA LEU A 38 -16.92 8.94 1.29
C LEU A 38 -16.24 8.72 -0.07
N GLN A 39 -15.25 7.84 -0.13
CA GLN A 39 -14.66 7.43 -1.39
C GLN A 39 -15.36 6.19 -1.91
N LEU A 40 -15.79 6.26 -3.17
CA LEU A 40 -16.32 5.13 -3.93
C LEU A 40 -15.19 4.57 -4.79
N ARG A 41 -14.93 3.25 -4.69
CA ARG A 41 -13.96 2.53 -5.52
C ARG A 41 -14.63 1.38 -6.23
N ASN A 42 -14.70 1.43 -7.54
CA ASN A 42 -15.10 0.30 -8.35
C ASN A 42 -13.86 -0.28 -9.01
N LEU A 43 -13.60 -1.56 -8.82
CA LEU A 43 -12.40 -2.21 -9.32
C LEU A 43 -12.73 -3.56 -9.96
N TYR A 44 -12.44 -3.66 -11.25
CA TYR A 44 -12.36 -4.92 -11.98
C TYR A 44 -10.91 -5.36 -12.11
N PHE A 45 -10.64 -6.61 -11.82
CA PHE A 45 -9.30 -7.18 -11.81
C PHE A 45 -9.32 -8.55 -12.48
N ASN A 46 -8.44 -8.73 -13.49
CA ASN A 46 -8.25 -9.98 -14.20
C ASN A 46 -6.76 -10.32 -14.27
N ASP A 47 -6.38 -11.50 -13.78
CA ASP A 47 -5.09 -12.16 -13.98
C ASP A 47 -5.27 -13.33 -14.92
N ASP A 48 -4.63 -13.32 -16.07
CA ASP A 48 -4.58 -14.41 -17.04
C ASP A 48 -3.19 -15.06 -17.01
N PHE A 49 -3.13 -16.26 -16.43
CA PHE A 49 -1.88 -17.00 -16.26
C PHE A 49 -1.51 -17.71 -17.56
N LYS A 50 -0.26 -17.57 -17.98
CA LYS A 50 0.23 -18.10 -19.26
C LYS A 50 0.88 -19.46 -19.14
N ASP A 51 1.33 -19.80 -17.93
CA ASP A 51 2.02 -21.04 -17.64
C ASP A 51 1.83 -21.47 -16.17
N GLU A 52 2.53 -22.53 -15.78
CA GLU A 52 2.52 -23.09 -14.45
C GLU A 52 3.92 -23.02 -13.79
N SER A 53 4.79 -22.13 -14.29
CA SER A 53 6.14 -21.93 -13.77
C SER A 53 6.12 -21.66 -12.27
N GLY A 54 7.08 -22.20 -11.55
CA GLY A 54 7.13 -22.09 -10.10
C GLY A 54 6.19 -23.01 -9.32
N MET A 55 5.23 -23.68 -9.95
CA MET A 55 4.27 -24.57 -9.28
C MET A 55 4.78 -25.99 -9.15
N SER A 56 4.38 -26.70 -8.06
CA SER A 56 4.55 -28.14 -7.98
C SER A 56 3.58 -28.84 -8.94
N PRO A 57 3.87 -30.08 -9.42
CA PRO A 57 2.95 -30.82 -10.30
C PRO A 57 1.55 -30.98 -9.71
N ARG A 58 1.44 -31.19 -8.38
CA ARG A 58 0.14 -31.28 -7.69
C ARG A 58 -0.60 -29.95 -7.68
N ALA A 59 0.10 -28.83 -7.46
CA ALA A 59 -0.49 -27.49 -7.48
C ALA A 59 -0.90 -27.10 -8.90
N ALA A 60 -0.07 -27.43 -9.91
CA ALA A 60 -0.33 -27.17 -11.31
C ALA A 60 -1.60 -27.90 -11.80
N ALA A 61 -1.80 -29.17 -11.39
CA ALA A 61 -2.97 -29.95 -11.77
C ALA A 61 -4.32 -29.36 -11.32
N SER A 62 -4.32 -28.48 -10.31
CA SER A 62 -5.51 -27.79 -9.78
C SER A 62 -5.44 -26.28 -9.95
N ALA A 63 -4.46 -25.77 -10.70
CA ALA A 63 -4.23 -24.34 -10.84
C ALA A 63 -5.34 -23.67 -11.65
N GLN A 64 -5.76 -22.52 -11.19
CA GLN A 64 -6.62 -21.63 -11.97
C GLN A 64 -5.83 -21.07 -13.14
N SER A 65 -6.37 -21.14 -14.37
CA SER A 65 -5.79 -20.47 -15.54
C SER A 65 -5.97 -18.96 -15.49
N ARG A 66 -6.96 -18.47 -14.71
CA ARG A 66 -7.20 -17.05 -14.49
C ARG A 66 -7.79 -16.79 -13.12
N ARG A 67 -7.62 -15.55 -12.63
CA ARG A 67 -8.38 -14.98 -11.53
C ARG A 67 -9.09 -13.75 -12.02
N GLU A 68 -10.36 -13.59 -11.64
CA GLU A 68 -11.17 -12.50 -12.15
C GLU A 68 -12.23 -12.14 -11.12
N GLU A 69 -12.20 -10.89 -10.67
CA GLU A 69 -13.13 -10.37 -9.67
C GLU A 69 -13.49 -8.92 -10.01
N TRP A 70 -14.73 -8.58 -9.76
CA TRP A 70 -15.25 -7.23 -9.82
C TRP A 70 -15.93 -6.88 -8.53
N ALA A 71 -15.58 -5.74 -7.93
CA ALA A 71 -16.04 -5.36 -6.61
C ALA A 71 -16.22 -3.85 -6.48
N GLN A 72 -17.11 -3.45 -5.56
CA GLN A 72 -17.37 -2.07 -5.16
C GLN A 72 -16.90 -1.86 -3.72
N GLY A 73 -16.04 -0.87 -3.51
CA GLY A 73 -15.60 -0.41 -2.19
C GLY A 73 -16.25 0.91 -1.81
N PHE A 74 -16.55 1.04 -0.52
CA PHE A 74 -17.00 2.26 0.14
C PHE A 74 -16.05 2.53 1.31
N LEU A 75 -15.38 3.68 1.27
CA LEU A 75 -14.39 4.06 2.27
C LEU A 75 -14.83 5.39 2.90
N LEU A 76 -15.34 5.33 4.12
CA LEU A 76 -15.69 6.49 4.91
C LEU A 76 -14.52 6.89 5.79
N ASP A 77 -13.94 8.06 5.54
CA ASP A 77 -12.93 8.69 6.38
C ASP A 77 -13.55 9.92 7.06
N ALA A 78 -13.81 9.82 8.36
CA ALA A 78 -14.35 10.86 9.18
C ALA A 78 -13.30 11.29 10.22
N GLN A 79 -12.92 12.55 10.21
CA GLN A 79 -11.91 13.12 11.10
C GLN A 79 -12.53 14.27 11.90
N SER A 80 -12.51 14.18 13.23
CA SER A 80 -12.86 15.32 14.05
C SER A 80 -11.82 16.44 13.95
N GLY A 81 -12.19 17.66 14.30
CA GLY A 81 -11.22 18.67 14.73
C GLY A 81 -10.58 18.28 16.07
N TYR A 82 -9.95 19.25 16.71
CA TYR A 82 -9.40 19.13 18.06
C TYR A 82 -10.18 20.00 19.03
N THR A 83 -10.28 19.58 20.28
CA THR A 83 -10.81 20.45 21.34
C THR A 83 -9.95 21.71 21.49
N PRO A 84 -10.57 22.86 21.87
CA PRO A 84 -9.83 24.08 22.15
C PRO A 84 -8.81 23.89 23.30
N GLY A 85 -7.78 24.73 23.29
CA GLY A 85 -6.73 24.78 24.32
C GLY A 85 -5.37 24.30 23.84
N PRO A 86 -4.35 24.37 24.69
CA PRO A 86 -2.98 23.97 24.32
C PRO A 86 -2.85 22.47 24.04
N LEU A 87 -3.62 21.65 24.74
CA LEU A 87 -3.77 20.22 24.50
C LEU A 87 -5.13 19.97 23.83
N GLY A 88 -5.10 19.76 22.52
CA GLY A 88 -6.29 19.39 21.76
C GLY A 88 -6.44 17.88 21.71
N VAL A 89 -7.67 17.37 21.87
CA VAL A 89 -8.00 15.95 21.66
C VAL A 89 -9.03 15.79 20.55
N GLY A 90 -9.00 14.66 19.85
CA GLY A 90 -9.91 14.37 18.75
C GLY A 90 -10.09 12.86 18.54
N LEU A 91 -11.00 12.51 17.66
CA LEU A 91 -11.33 11.13 17.31
C LEU A 91 -11.57 11.04 15.79
N ASP A 92 -10.90 10.08 15.15
CA ASP A 92 -11.11 9.77 13.75
C ASP A 92 -11.78 8.40 13.62
N ALA A 93 -12.58 8.21 12.56
CA ALA A 93 -13.22 6.95 12.24
C ALA A 93 -13.01 6.58 10.78
N LEU A 94 -12.63 5.33 10.51
CA LEU A 94 -12.43 4.77 9.19
C LEU A 94 -13.41 3.61 9.00
N GLY A 95 -14.47 3.81 8.20
CA GLY A 95 -15.40 2.77 7.81
C GLY A 95 -15.04 2.21 6.44
N LEU A 96 -14.86 0.90 6.34
CA LEU A 96 -14.51 0.21 5.11
C LEU A 96 -15.56 -0.87 4.80
N LEU A 97 -16.08 -0.88 3.57
CA LEU A 97 -17.00 -1.90 3.08
C LEU A 97 -16.63 -2.28 1.65
N GLY A 98 -16.40 -3.55 1.40
CA GLY A 98 -16.22 -4.14 0.08
C GLY A 98 -17.39 -5.05 -0.26
N VAL A 99 -17.96 -4.90 -1.47
CA VAL A 99 -19.10 -5.68 -1.95
C VAL A 99 -18.72 -6.31 -3.28
N ARG A 100 -18.94 -7.61 -3.41
CA ARG A 100 -18.73 -8.35 -4.66
C ARG A 100 -19.80 -7.97 -5.68
N LEU A 101 -19.37 -7.61 -6.88
CA LEU A 101 -20.24 -7.42 -8.04
C LEU A 101 -20.22 -8.66 -8.94
N ASP A 102 -19.01 -9.22 -9.20
CA ASP A 102 -18.85 -10.50 -9.88
C ASP A 102 -17.58 -11.20 -9.40
N SER A 103 -17.70 -12.49 -9.24
CA SER A 103 -16.64 -13.48 -9.04
C SER A 103 -17.27 -14.86 -9.15
N GLY A 104 -16.45 -15.93 -9.17
CA GLY A 104 -16.97 -17.28 -9.25
C GLY A 104 -15.99 -18.32 -8.75
N ARG A 105 -16.49 -19.53 -8.56
CA ARG A 105 -15.66 -20.67 -8.21
C ARG A 105 -14.56 -20.85 -9.27
N GLY A 106 -13.30 -20.96 -8.85
CA GLY A 106 -12.16 -21.07 -9.75
C GLY A 106 -11.68 -19.75 -10.35
N ARG A 107 -12.29 -18.58 -9.99
CA ARG A 107 -11.84 -17.25 -10.42
C ARG A 107 -11.41 -16.34 -9.28
N ALA A 108 -11.70 -16.69 -8.03
CA ALA A 108 -11.37 -15.92 -6.85
C ALA A 108 -9.86 -15.85 -6.55
N GLY A 109 -9.44 -14.87 -5.74
CA GLY A 109 -8.07 -14.75 -5.24
C GLY A 109 -7.24 -13.67 -5.92
N THR A 110 -7.86 -12.61 -6.42
CA THR A 110 -7.16 -11.41 -6.92
C THR A 110 -6.68 -10.51 -5.78
N GLY A 111 -7.14 -10.75 -4.54
CA GLY A 111 -6.92 -9.90 -3.37
C GLY A 111 -7.83 -8.66 -3.34
N LEU A 112 -8.97 -8.69 -4.08
CA LEU A 112 -10.04 -7.71 -3.94
C LEU A 112 -11.00 -8.07 -2.82
N LEU A 113 -11.29 -9.36 -2.68
CA LEU A 113 -12.27 -9.93 -1.77
C LEU A 113 -11.64 -11.04 -0.93
N PRO A 114 -12.07 -11.22 0.32
CA PRO A 114 -11.71 -12.39 1.10
C PRO A 114 -12.10 -13.68 0.37
N ARG A 115 -11.32 -14.73 0.60
CA ARG A 115 -11.59 -16.03 0.04
C ARG A 115 -12.02 -17.01 1.16
N HIS A 116 -13.16 -17.67 1.00
CA HIS A 116 -13.64 -18.73 1.86
C HIS A 116 -12.86 -20.04 1.63
N ASP A 117 -12.94 -20.97 2.58
CA ASP A 117 -12.27 -22.28 2.51
C ASP A 117 -12.75 -23.12 1.33
N ASP A 118 -13.97 -22.90 0.84
CA ASP A 118 -14.51 -23.54 -0.35
C ASP A 118 -13.98 -22.98 -1.67
N GLY A 119 -13.10 -21.96 -1.57
CA GLY A 119 -12.43 -21.30 -2.70
C GLY A 119 -13.25 -20.21 -3.39
N ARG A 120 -14.42 -19.83 -2.86
CA ARG A 120 -15.22 -18.72 -3.39
C ARG A 120 -14.82 -17.39 -2.75
N ALA A 121 -15.02 -16.30 -3.46
CA ALA A 121 -14.92 -14.96 -2.89
C ALA A 121 -16.12 -14.67 -1.97
N ALA A 122 -15.88 -13.94 -0.88
CA ALA A 122 -16.93 -13.44 -0.01
C ALA A 122 -17.89 -12.50 -0.78
N ASP A 123 -19.16 -12.47 -0.37
CA ASP A 123 -20.14 -11.54 -0.94
C ASP A 123 -19.88 -10.11 -0.50
N GLU A 124 -19.48 -9.94 0.75
CA GLU A 124 -19.12 -8.67 1.35
C GLU A 124 -18.09 -8.86 2.48
N PHE A 125 -17.37 -7.79 2.79
CA PHE A 125 -16.50 -7.72 3.96
C PHE A 125 -16.37 -6.28 4.41
N SER A 126 -16.18 -6.06 5.71
CA SER A 126 -16.16 -4.71 6.26
C SER A 126 -15.29 -4.60 7.50
N SER A 127 -14.94 -3.36 7.82
CA SER A 127 -14.29 -3.03 9.08
C SER A 127 -14.59 -1.61 9.50
N LEU A 128 -14.54 -1.35 10.81
CA LEU A 128 -14.59 -0.04 11.41
C LEU A 128 -13.35 0.15 12.29
N GLY A 129 -12.54 1.15 11.96
CA GLY A 129 -11.38 1.55 12.71
C GLY A 129 -11.63 2.87 13.43
N LEU A 130 -11.16 3.01 14.66
CA LEU A 130 -11.22 4.25 15.44
C LEU A 130 -9.79 4.66 15.81
N THR A 131 -9.53 5.98 15.80
CA THR A 131 -8.23 6.54 16.17
C THR A 131 -8.43 7.72 17.11
N ALA A 132 -8.09 7.53 18.37
CA ALA A 132 -7.95 8.64 19.31
C ALA A 132 -6.71 9.46 18.94
N LYS A 133 -6.83 10.77 19.00
CA LYS A 133 -5.69 11.68 18.71
C LYS A 133 -5.60 12.79 19.73
N ALA A 134 -4.35 13.18 20.04
CA ALA A 134 -4.06 14.32 20.89
C ALA A 134 -2.96 15.17 20.24
N ARG A 135 -3.04 16.49 20.37
CA ARG A 135 -2.09 17.44 19.81
C ARG A 135 -1.61 18.44 20.86
N LEU A 136 -0.30 18.64 20.90
CA LEU A 136 0.36 19.69 21.68
C LEU A 136 1.38 20.38 20.78
N GLY A 137 1.18 21.66 20.46
CA GLY A 137 2.00 22.34 19.47
C GLY A 137 1.93 21.67 18.10
N GLY A 138 3.08 21.38 17.50
CA GLY A 138 3.24 20.61 16.27
C GLY A 138 3.38 19.09 16.48
N THR A 139 3.26 18.62 17.73
CA THR A 139 3.34 17.19 18.05
C THR A 139 1.95 16.56 18.16
N THR A 140 1.73 15.45 17.48
CA THR A 140 0.48 14.69 17.48
C THR A 140 0.72 13.24 17.90
N LEU A 141 -0.04 12.77 18.89
CA LEU A 141 -0.19 11.37 19.26
C LEU A 141 -1.45 10.81 18.59
N ARG A 142 -1.35 9.61 18.02
CA ARG A 142 -2.47 8.81 17.50
C ARG A 142 -2.43 7.41 18.08
N HIS A 143 -3.58 6.89 18.47
CA HIS A 143 -3.72 5.53 19.00
C HIS A 143 -5.01 4.89 18.47
N GLY A 144 -4.90 3.69 17.94
CA GLY A 144 -5.96 2.92 17.31
C GLY A 144 -5.61 2.51 15.89
N THR A 145 -6.54 2.61 14.96
CA THR A 145 -6.36 2.21 13.55
C THR A 145 -5.52 3.21 12.80
N LEU A 146 -4.37 2.78 12.31
CA LEU A 146 -3.38 3.60 11.61
C LEU A 146 -3.18 3.13 10.17
N GLN A 147 -2.76 4.06 9.30
CA GLN A 147 -2.44 3.81 7.90
C GLN A 147 -1.05 4.36 7.57
N PRO A 148 0.05 3.73 8.02
CA PRO A 148 1.40 4.24 7.86
C PRO A 148 1.81 4.32 6.37
N ARG A 149 2.62 5.34 6.08
CA ARG A 149 3.29 5.56 4.78
C ARG A 149 4.74 5.93 5.01
N LEU A 150 5.46 5.05 5.70
CA LEU A 150 6.84 5.24 6.07
C LEU A 150 7.75 4.35 5.20
N PRO A 151 8.99 4.74 4.90
CA PRO A 151 9.88 3.90 4.08
C PRO A 151 10.04 2.47 4.57
N VAL A 152 9.99 2.26 5.90
CA VAL A 152 10.10 0.92 6.52
C VAL A 152 8.74 0.22 6.69
N LEU A 153 7.62 0.91 6.46
CA LEU A 153 6.27 0.33 6.48
C LEU A 153 5.27 1.18 5.70
N VAL A 154 4.90 0.73 4.52
CA VAL A 154 3.87 1.35 3.69
C VAL A 154 2.64 0.47 3.65
N ARG A 155 1.49 0.97 4.14
CA ARG A 155 0.23 0.24 3.99
C ARG A 155 -0.04 -0.12 2.53
N ASN A 156 -0.63 -1.25 2.27
CA ASN A 156 -1.07 -1.62 0.93
C ASN A 156 -2.42 -0.99 0.62
N ASP A 157 -2.48 -0.20 -0.43
CA ASP A 157 -3.69 0.47 -0.91
C ASP A 157 -3.90 0.24 -2.43
N ALA A 158 -3.38 -0.90 -2.94
CA ALA A 158 -3.38 -1.21 -4.37
C ALA A 158 -4.61 -2.00 -4.84
N ARG A 159 -5.62 -2.18 -3.99
CA ARG A 159 -6.85 -2.94 -4.27
C ARG A 159 -8.09 -2.17 -3.82
N LEU A 160 -9.17 -2.90 -3.53
CA LEU A 160 -10.47 -2.35 -3.19
C LEU A 160 -10.46 -1.54 -1.90
N LEU A 161 -9.96 -2.14 -0.81
CA LEU A 161 -9.81 -1.51 0.50
C LEU A 161 -8.33 -1.44 0.89
N PRO A 162 -7.93 -0.46 1.72
CA PRO A 162 -6.56 -0.36 2.20
C PRO A 162 -6.28 -1.37 3.32
N GLN A 163 -5.01 -1.77 3.45
CA GLN A 163 -4.50 -2.40 4.67
C GLN A 163 -4.48 -1.39 5.81
N THR A 164 -4.80 -1.83 7.03
CA THR A 164 -4.75 -1.01 8.24
C THR A 164 -3.94 -1.70 9.34
N PHE A 165 -3.51 -0.93 10.33
CA PHE A 165 -2.69 -1.40 11.44
C PHE A 165 -3.21 -0.85 12.76
N GLU A 166 -3.14 -1.64 13.83
CA GLU A 166 -3.52 -1.22 15.17
C GLU A 166 -2.26 -0.89 16.00
N GLY A 167 -2.23 0.30 16.58
CA GLY A 167 -1.08 0.71 17.39
C GLY A 167 -1.08 2.16 17.81
N THR A 168 0.14 2.67 18.06
CA THR A 168 0.38 4.04 18.53
C THR A 168 1.46 4.69 17.66
N GLN A 169 1.24 5.95 17.28
CA GLN A 169 2.21 6.76 16.55
C GLN A 169 2.26 8.17 17.16
N VAL A 170 3.47 8.69 17.34
CA VAL A 170 3.75 10.08 17.63
C VAL A 170 4.47 10.70 16.44
N SER A 171 4.01 11.87 16.01
CA SER A 171 4.67 12.65 14.95
C SER A 171 4.85 14.09 15.42
N SER A 172 5.98 14.72 15.12
CA SER A 172 6.28 16.10 15.49
C SER A 172 6.87 16.88 14.33
N VAL A 173 6.43 18.12 14.19
CA VAL A 173 6.95 19.13 13.25
C VAL A 173 7.32 20.43 13.97
N ASP A 174 7.58 20.38 15.29
CA ASP A 174 7.91 21.54 16.13
C ASP A 174 9.26 22.19 15.74
N ILE A 175 10.16 21.43 15.14
CA ILE A 175 11.43 21.94 14.64
C ILE A 175 11.29 22.27 13.15
N PRO A 176 11.53 23.53 12.74
CA PRO A 176 11.40 23.92 11.34
C PRO A 176 12.24 23.05 10.39
N GLY A 177 11.60 22.52 9.35
CA GLY A 177 12.23 21.67 8.36
C GLY A 177 12.42 20.20 8.79
N LEU A 178 12.21 19.86 10.06
CA LEU A 178 12.34 18.51 10.58
C LEU A 178 10.96 17.90 10.91
N SER A 179 10.67 16.75 10.36
CA SER A 179 9.52 15.91 10.72
C SER A 179 10.02 14.66 11.41
N LEU A 180 9.56 14.40 12.62
CA LEU A 180 9.91 13.22 13.42
C LEU A 180 8.70 12.30 13.50
N THR A 181 8.94 11.00 13.48
CA THR A 181 7.89 9.99 13.65
C THR A 181 8.44 8.80 14.42
N VAL A 182 7.69 8.33 15.43
CA VAL A 182 7.99 7.12 16.21
C VAL A 182 6.67 6.39 16.48
N GLY A 183 6.72 5.06 16.55
CA GLY A 183 5.51 4.29 16.86
C GLY A 183 5.75 2.81 17.04
N TYR A 184 4.66 2.15 17.44
CA TYR A 184 4.58 0.71 17.64
C TYR A 184 3.23 0.19 17.16
N LEU A 185 3.24 -0.87 16.37
CA LEU A 185 2.06 -1.54 15.83
C LEU A 185 2.05 -2.99 16.31
N ARG A 186 0.89 -3.47 16.71
CA ARG A 186 0.72 -4.82 17.28
C ARG A 186 0.09 -5.79 16.29
N GLU A 187 -0.86 -5.30 15.51
CA GLU A 187 -1.66 -6.10 14.61
C GLU A 187 -1.88 -5.34 13.30
N GLY A 188 -2.23 -6.07 12.26
CA GLY A 188 -2.61 -5.50 10.97
C GLY A 188 -3.77 -6.25 10.36
N ARG A 189 -4.60 -5.53 9.63
CA ARG A 189 -5.68 -6.09 8.82
C ARG A 189 -5.31 -6.03 7.36
N GLN A 190 -5.30 -7.17 6.71
CA GLN A 190 -5.03 -7.24 5.29
C GLN A 190 -6.16 -6.56 4.49
N ARG A 191 -5.82 -6.07 3.30
CA ARG A 191 -6.74 -5.35 2.40
C ARG A 191 -7.96 -6.15 1.94
N ASP A 192 -7.93 -7.46 2.06
CA ASP A 192 -8.96 -8.44 1.71
C ASP A 192 -9.37 -9.28 2.94
N SER A 193 -9.40 -8.68 4.12
CA SER A 193 -9.78 -9.31 5.38
C SER A 193 -10.63 -8.37 6.24
N SER A 194 -11.50 -8.94 7.07
CA SER A 194 -12.19 -8.24 8.16
C SER A 194 -11.47 -8.41 9.51
N ASP A 195 -10.46 -9.28 9.58
CA ASP A 195 -9.81 -9.67 10.82
C ASP A 195 -8.44 -9.03 10.97
N ASP A 196 -8.13 -8.58 12.19
CA ASP A 196 -6.79 -8.18 12.61
C ASP A 196 -5.96 -9.41 12.97
N ARG A 197 -4.66 -9.39 12.65
CA ARG A 197 -3.72 -10.46 12.95
C ARG A 197 -2.39 -9.88 13.41
N PRO A 198 -1.65 -10.59 14.28
CA PRO A 198 -0.25 -10.25 14.58
C PRO A 198 0.58 -10.12 13.30
N LEU A 199 1.56 -9.21 13.32
CA LEU A 199 2.35 -8.93 12.13
C LEU A 199 3.39 -10.02 11.87
N THR A 200 3.57 -10.38 10.60
CA THR A 200 4.57 -11.33 10.13
C THR A 200 5.40 -10.74 8.99
N ALA A 201 6.55 -11.32 8.69
CA ALA A 201 7.30 -10.99 7.49
C ALA A 201 6.64 -11.63 6.25
N ASP A 202 6.71 -10.94 5.11
CA ASP A 202 6.25 -11.50 3.82
C ASP A 202 7.01 -12.81 3.52
N GLY A 203 6.28 -13.83 3.07
CA GLY A 203 6.84 -15.16 2.82
C GLY A 203 6.94 -16.08 4.06
N TYR A 204 6.69 -15.57 5.26
CA TYR A 204 6.65 -16.41 6.47
C TYR A 204 5.38 -17.29 6.49
N GLY A 205 5.58 -18.59 6.49
CA GLY A 205 4.48 -19.57 6.46
C GLY A 205 3.94 -19.99 7.83
N GLY A 206 4.43 -19.39 8.93
CA GLY A 206 3.98 -19.71 10.29
C GLY A 206 2.86 -18.80 10.79
N ASP A 207 2.28 -19.17 11.93
CA ASP A 207 1.15 -18.49 12.56
C ASP A 207 1.54 -17.52 13.69
N ARG A 208 2.83 -17.45 14.06
CA ARG A 208 3.34 -16.62 15.14
C ARG A 208 3.81 -15.28 14.62
N GLY A 209 3.01 -14.26 14.80
CA GLY A 209 3.36 -12.88 14.53
C GLY A 209 3.89 -12.14 15.76
N GLU A 210 4.44 -10.95 15.56
CA GLU A 210 5.00 -10.06 16.57
C GLU A 210 4.62 -8.60 16.27
N GLY A 211 5.06 -7.68 17.12
CA GLY A 211 4.89 -6.26 16.92
C GLY A 211 5.94 -5.65 16.00
N PHE A 212 5.63 -4.46 15.50
CA PHE A 212 6.53 -3.66 14.67
C PHE A 212 6.72 -2.29 15.28
N TRP A 213 7.96 -1.95 15.66
CA TRP A 213 8.27 -0.60 16.07
C TRP A 213 9.08 0.14 15.00
N PHE A 214 8.95 1.46 14.99
CA PHE A 214 9.63 2.31 14.02
C PHE A 214 9.95 3.67 14.62
N ALA A 215 11.03 4.26 14.12
CA ALA A 215 11.41 5.65 14.38
C ALA A 215 12.07 6.25 13.15
N GLY A 216 11.84 7.51 12.88
CA GLY A 216 12.49 8.15 11.74
C GLY A 216 12.29 9.65 11.67
N ALA A 217 12.98 10.23 10.70
CA ALA A 217 12.98 11.67 10.47
C ALA A 217 13.10 11.98 8.98
N ASP A 218 12.40 13.03 8.55
CA ASP A 218 12.61 13.71 7.28
C ASP A 218 13.11 15.14 7.56
N TYR A 219 14.20 15.51 6.91
CA TYR A 219 14.78 16.85 7.02
C TYR A 219 14.80 17.56 5.66
N LYS A 220 14.12 18.70 5.59
CA LYS A 220 14.05 19.56 4.41
C LYS A 220 15.23 20.54 4.41
N VAL A 221 16.14 20.38 3.46
CA VAL A 221 17.28 21.27 3.24
C VAL A 221 16.90 22.29 2.16
N GLY A 222 16.33 23.41 2.59
CA GLY A 222 15.74 24.38 1.65
C GLY A 222 14.53 23.79 0.93
N LYS A 223 14.24 24.30 -0.29
CA LYS A 223 13.09 23.83 -1.10
C LYS A 223 13.35 22.54 -1.87
N PRO A 224 14.56 22.29 -2.44
CA PRO A 224 14.73 21.22 -3.41
C PRO A 224 15.12 19.87 -2.82
N LEU A 225 15.60 19.80 -1.57
CA LEU A 225 16.22 18.60 -1.02
C LEU A 225 15.52 18.13 0.26
N VAL A 226 15.19 16.83 0.29
CA VAL A 226 14.73 16.12 1.48
C VAL A 226 15.67 14.97 1.76
N LEU A 227 16.16 14.90 2.99
CA LEU A 227 16.93 13.79 3.54
C LEU A 227 16.07 13.02 4.53
N SER A 228 16.10 11.70 4.46
CA SER A 228 15.29 10.83 5.31
C SER A 228 16.15 9.76 5.98
N TYR A 229 15.86 9.48 7.24
CA TYR A 229 16.35 8.29 7.94
C TYR A 229 15.21 7.63 8.70
N TYR A 230 15.07 6.32 8.54
CA TYR A 230 14.11 5.52 9.27
C TYR A 230 14.74 4.22 9.74
N LEU A 231 14.27 3.77 10.91
CA LEU A 231 14.55 2.48 11.49
C LEU A 231 13.22 1.79 11.74
N GLY A 232 13.08 0.54 11.29
CA GLY A 232 11.94 -0.32 11.57
C GLY A 232 12.41 -1.70 12.01
N GLU A 233 11.70 -2.30 12.95
CA GLU A 233 11.95 -3.67 13.40
C GLU A 233 10.65 -4.42 13.56
N LEU A 234 10.53 -5.52 12.83
CA LEU A 234 9.56 -6.56 13.11
C LEU A 234 10.20 -7.54 14.06
N GLU A 235 9.74 -7.54 15.32
CA GLU A 235 10.32 -8.33 16.41
C GLU A 235 10.42 -9.81 16.05
N ALA A 236 11.56 -10.43 16.38
CA ALA A 236 11.89 -11.82 16.05
C ALA A 236 12.03 -12.16 14.56
N PHE A 237 11.93 -11.18 13.65
CA PHE A 237 12.08 -11.37 12.21
C PHE A 237 13.27 -10.56 11.67
N TYR A 238 13.14 -9.22 11.60
CA TYR A 238 14.17 -8.38 10.99
C TYR A 238 14.20 -6.96 11.55
N ARG A 239 15.35 -6.33 11.41
CA ARG A 239 15.57 -4.89 11.59
C ARG A 239 16.04 -4.28 10.28
N GLN A 240 15.46 -3.13 9.92
CA GLN A 240 15.74 -2.44 8.68
C GLN A 240 16.04 -0.97 8.93
N HIS A 241 17.18 -0.50 8.43
CA HIS A 241 17.56 0.90 8.34
C HIS A 241 17.31 1.40 6.94
N TYR A 242 16.78 2.59 6.83
CA TYR A 242 16.55 3.29 5.57
C TYR A 242 17.22 4.65 5.58
N LEU A 243 17.91 4.98 4.49
CA LEU A 243 18.40 6.32 4.16
C LEU A 243 17.81 6.74 2.83
N GLY A 244 17.27 7.95 2.76
CA GLY A 244 16.66 8.50 1.55
C GLY A 244 17.16 9.90 1.23
N LEU A 245 17.25 10.19 -0.07
CA LEU A 245 17.49 11.51 -0.59
C LEU A 245 16.55 11.76 -1.77
N VAL A 246 15.70 12.77 -1.65
CA VAL A 246 14.85 13.25 -2.75
C VAL A 246 15.27 14.68 -3.08
N HIS A 247 15.62 14.91 -4.35
CA HIS A 247 16.06 16.22 -4.83
C HIS A 247 15.34 16.58 -6.14
N THR A 248 14.95 17.85 -6.27
CA THR A 248 14.37 18.38 -7.51
C THR A 248 15.16 19.56 -7.97
N LEU A 249 15.69 19.51 -9.19
CA LEU A 249 16.51 20.53 -9.82
C LEU A 249 15.82 21.05 -11.07
N SER A 250 15.75 22.39 -11.23
CA SER A 250 15.40 22.97 -12.52
C SER A 250 16.54 22.75 -13.51
N LEU A 251 16.26 22.14 -14.66
CA LEU A 251 17.25 21.76 -15.66
C LEU A 251 16.73 22.15 -17.05
N GLY A 252 17.30 23.21 -17.61
CA GLY A 252 16.82 23.77 -18.87
C GLY A 252 15.34 24.17 -18.79
N PRO A 253 14.49 23.79 -19.76
CA PRO A 253 13.06 24.09 -19.74
C PRO A 253 12.25 23.22 -18.79
N GLY A 254 12.86 22.19 -18.21
CA GLY A 254 12.18 21.20 -17.38
C GLY A 254 12.73 21.10 -15.97
N SER A 255 12.38 20.02 -15.31
CA SER A 255 12.85 19.65 -13.97
C SER A 255 13.36 18.22 -13.92
N LEU A 256 14.46 18.01 -13.18
CA LEU A 256 15.00 16.68 -12.88
C LEU A 256 14.71 16.35 -11.41
N ALA A 257 13.92 15.32 -11.19
CA ALA A 257 13.73 14.72 -9.88
C ALA A 257 14.67 13.52 -9.71
N SER A 258 15.35 13.46 -8.56
CA SER A 258 16.24 12.36 -8.18
C SER A 258 15.75 11.76 -6.86
N ASP A 259 15.60 10.45 -6.81
CA ASP A 259 15.18 9.69 -5.62
C ASP A 259 16.20 8.58 -5.39
N LEU A 260 17.01 8.72 -4.35
CA LEU A 260 18.03 7.76 -3.94
C LEU A 260 17.62 7.12 -2.65
N ARG A 261 17.68 5.79 -2.57
CA ARG A 261 17.28 5.01 -1.41
C ARG A 261 18.34 3.96 -1.10
N TYR A 262 18.64 3.82 0.18
CA TYR A 262 19.50 2.78 0.69
C TYR A 262 18.81 2.09 1.86
N PHE A 263 18.74 0.76 1.79
CA PHE A 263 18.27 -0.10 2.88
C PHE A 263 19.40 -0.98 3.38
N ARG A 264 19.44 -1.19 4.68
CA ARG A 264 20.24 -2.21 5.34
C ARG A 264 19.33 -3.04 6.22
N SER A 265 19.23 -4.33 5.94
CA SER A 265 18.34 -5.24 6.67
C SER A 265 19.15 -6.38 7.29
N ARG A 266 18.76 -6.79 8.50
CA ARG A 266 19.32 -7.93 9.21
C ARG A 266 18.23 -8.66 9.97
N ASP A 267 18.38 -9.95 10.12
CA ASP A 267 17.56 -10.71 11.05
C ASP A 267 17.77 -10.25 12.50
N VAL A 268 16.78 -10.49 13.34
CA VAL A 268 16.84 -10.20 14.79
C VAL A 268 16.12 -11.28 15.59
N GLY A 269 16.56 -11.44 16.81
CA GLY A 269 15.93 -12.35 17.76
C GLY A 269 16.01 -13.80 17.30
N GLN A 270 14.88 -14.39 16.98
CA GLN A 270 14.77 -15.79 16.55
C GLN A 270 14.97 -16.01 15.05
N ALA A 271 15.16 -14.94 14.27
CA ALA A 271 15.31 -15.01 12.82
C ALA A 271 14.23 -15.89 12.14
N ARG A 272 12.94 -15.70 12.53
CA ARG A 272 11.85 -16.64 12.18
C ARG A 272 11.62 -16.81 10.68
N ASN A 273 12.06 -15.87 9.87
CA ASN A 273 11.97 -15.95 8.39
C ASN A 273 13.32 -16.34 7.74
N GLY A 274 14.25 -16.91 8.53
CA GLY A 274 15.58 -17.31 8.08
C GLY A 274 16.64 -16.24 8.30
N GLU A 275 17.87 -16.58 7.92
CA GLU A 275 19.03 -15.67 7.98
C GLU A 275 18.83 -14.52 7.01
N LEU A 276 19.22 -13.32 7.42
CA LEU A 276 19.06 -12.10 6.64
C LEU A 276 20.21 -11.13 6.95
N ASP A 277 20.98 -10.81 5.96
CA ASP A 277 22.02 -9.76 6.03
C ASP A 277 22.24 -9.14 4.66
N ASN A 278 21.37 -8.20 4.27
CA ASN A 278 21.41 -7.59 2.96
C ASN A 278 21.42 -6.07 2.99
N HIS A 279 21.73 -5.50 1.85
CA HIS A 279 21.58 -4.08 1.60
C HIS A 279 21.08 -3.85 0.17
N MET A 280 20.19 -2.89 0.02
CA MET A 280 19.66 -2.47 -1.27
C MET A 280 19.98 -1.01 -1.53
N LEU A 281 20.58 -0.73 -2.67
CA LEU A 281 20.74 0.61 -3.22
C LEU A 281 19.79 0.78 -4.41
N SER A 282 19.05 1.88 -4.43
CA SER A 282 18.06 2.18 -5.46
C SER A 282 18.14 3.65 -5.85
N ALA A 283 18.14 3.92 -7.16
CA ALA A 283 18.19 5.26 -7.74
C ALA A 283 17.13 5.38 -8.83
N LEU A 284 16.31 6.43 -8.76
CA LEU A 284 15.34 6.79 -9.79
C LEU A 284 15.53 8.25 -10.19
N LEU A 285 15.70 8.49 -11.49
CA LEU A 285 15.77 9.81 -12.09
C LEU A 285 14.54 10.02 -12.96
N THR A 286 13.90 11.19 -12.86
CA THR A 286 12.76 11.56 -13.72
C THR A 286 12.97 12.98 -14.23
N TYR A 287 13.05 13.14 -15.55
CA TYR A 287 13.07 14.45 -16.21
C TYR A 287 11.68 14.76 -16.77
N SER A 288 11.15 15.92 -16.38
CA SER A 288 9.81 16.36 -16.78
C SER A 288 9.88 17.69 -17.51
N VAL A 289 9.23 17.78 -18.68
CA VAL A 289 9.14 18.98 -19.53
C VAL A 289 7.89 18.92 -20.40
N ASP A 290 7.12 19.99 -20.47
CA ASP A 290 5.97 20.18 -21.39
C ASP A 290 4.97 18.97 -21.42
N GLY A 291 4.64 18.45 -20.24
CA GLY A 291 3.74 17.29 -20.10
C GLY A 291 4.43 15.95 -20.28
N HIS A 292 5.68 15.89 -20.77
CA HIS A 292 6.47 14.68 -20.87
C HIS A 292 7.18 14.38 -19.54
N ALA A 293 7.25 13.10 -19.15
CA ALA A 293 8.08 12.62 -18.06
C ALA A 293 8.84 11.36 -18.50
N LEU A 294 10.18 11.46 -18.52
CA LEU A 294 11.09 10.35 -18.81
C LEU A 294 11.75 9.90 -17.53
N SER A 295 11.68 8.61 -17.22
CA SER A 295 12.24 8.02 -16.01
C SER A 295 13.23 6.92 -16.32
N ALA A 296 14.33 6.87 -15.56
CA ALA A 296 15.29 5.77 -15.55
C ALA A 296 15.61 5.39 -14.11
N GLY A 297 15.54 4.11 -13.80
CA GLY A 297 15.82 3.56 -12.48
C GLY A 297 16.84 2.41 -12.53
N TYR A 298 17.65 2.33 -11.47
CA TYR A 298 18.53 1.22 -11.21
C TYR A 298 18.48 0.85 -9.73
N GLN A 299 18.39 -0.44 -9.45
CA GLN A 299 18.38 -0.99 -8.11
C GLN A 299 19.28 -2.22 -8.05
N ARG A 300 19.97 -2.41 -6.95
CA ARG A 300 20.72 -3.59 -6.64
C ARG A 300 20.53 -3.99 -5.18
N LEU A 301 20.11 -5.22 -4.97
CA LEU A 301 20.17 -5.91 -3.69
C LEU A 301 21.44 -6.73 -3.64
N ASN A 302 22.08 -6.83 -2.49
CA ASN A 302 23.26 -7.70 -2.27
C ASN A 302 23.20 -8.25 -0.85
N GLY A 303 23.72 -9.47 -0.66
CA GLY A 303 23.81 -10.14 0.62
C GLY A 303 22.69 -11.16 0.80
N GLU A 304 22.58 -11.76 1.97
CA GLU A 304 21.72 -12.88 2.26
C GLU A 304 20.26 -12.47 2.37
N GLY A 305 19.38 -13.16 1.63
CA GLY A 305 17.94 -13.03 1.59
C GLY A 305 17.42 -11.82 0.80
N GLY A 306 16.18 -11.89 0.35
CA GLY A 306 15.48 -10.79 -0.31
C GLY A 306 15.20 -9.61 0.63
N LEU A 307 14.76 -8.47 0.09
CA LEU A 307 14.40 -7.32 0.92
C LEU A 307 13.18 -7.64 1.79
N PRO A 308 13.31 -7.62 3.14
CA PRO A 308 12.19 -7.98 4.01
C PRO A 308 11.18 -6.83 4.12
N PHE A 309 9.92 -7.18 4.31
CA PHE A 309 8.85 -6.25 4.62
C PHE A 309 7.72 -6.97 5.37
N VAL A 310 6.82 -6.23 6.00
CA VAL A 310 5.64 -6.78 6.70
C VAL A 310 4.67 -7.37 5.69
N GLU A 311 4.16 -8.57 5.97
CA GLU A 311 3.23 -9.30 5.10
C GLU A 311 2.05 -8.42 4.65
N GLY A 312 1.78 -8.48 3.36
CA GLY A 312 0.72 -7.71 2.73
C GLY A 312 1.01 -6.21 2.55
N ALA A 313 2.03 -5.66 3.21
CA ALA A 313 2.42 -4.26 3.03
C ALA A 313 3.00 -4.00 1.63
N THR A 314 3.17 -2.75 1.29
CA THR A 314 3.78 -2.31 0.03
C THR A 314 5.28 -2.13 0.24
N VAL A 315 6.10 -2.73 -0.61
CA VAL A 315 7.55 -2.49 -0.61
C VAL A 315 7.84 -1.05 -1.03
N TYR A 316 8.64 -0.34 -0.26
CA TYR A 316 9.05 1.03 -0.57
C TYR A 316 10.25 1.05 -1.52
N SER A 317 10.00 0.65 -2.77
CA SER A 317 10.97 0.67 -3.86
C SER A 317 10.33 1.26 -5.12
N PHE A 318 11.12 1.86 -6.01
CA PHE A 318 10.61 2.24 -7.33
C PHE A 318 10.27 1.02 -8.18
N SER A 319 10.93 -0.11 -7.92
CA SER A 319 10.75 -1.36 -8.65
C SER A 319 9.52 -2.16 -8.20
N ASN A 320 8.86 -1.77 -7.10
CA ASN A 320 7.59 -2.36 -6.72
C ASN A 320 6.52 -2.00 -7.77
N ALA A 321 6.43 -2.83 -8.79
CA ALA A 321 5.63 -2.64 -9.99
C ALA A 321 4.16 -3.06 -9.78
N GLY A 322 3.46 -3.43 -10.81
CA GLY A 322 2.06 -3.85 -10.68
C GLY A 322 1.89 -5.28 -10.15
N VAL A 323 2.84 -6.16 -10.47
CA VAL A 323 2.92 -7.58 -10.09
C VAL A 323 4.25 -7.92 -9.45
N GLY A 324 5.37 -7.67 -10.14
CA GLY A 324 6.72 -7.92 -9.65
C GLY A 324 7.12 -6.95 -8.54
N LYS A 325 7.92 -7.44 -7.60
CA LYS A 325 8.51 -6.63 -6.52
C LYS A 325 9.97 -6.29 -6.81
N PHE A 326 10.68 -7.16 -7.53
CA PHE A 326 12.09 -7.02 -7.93
C PHE A 326 13.02 -6.83 -6.73
N ILE A 327 12.89 -7.71 -5.75
CA ILE A 327 13.60 -7.64 -4.47
C ILE A 327 14.19 -8.98 -4.03
N GLU A 328 14.41 -9.89 -4.97
CA GLU A 328 15.04 -11.18 -4.68
C GLU A 328 16.52 -10.99 -4.33
N GLU A 329 17.09 -11.97 -3.65
CA GLU A 329 18.50 -11.96 -3.26
C GLU A 329 19.42 -11.71 -4.46
N ASP A 330 20.41 -10.83 -4.33
CA ASP A 330 21.39 -10.41 -5.33
C ASP A 330 20.84 -9.81 -6.63
N GLU A 331 19.54 -9.53 -6.69
CA GLU A 331 18.87 -9.03 -7.88
C GLU A 331 19.33 -7.63 -8.28
N ARG A 332 19.52 -7.45 -9.60
CA ARG A 332 19.76 -6.16 -10.26
C ARG A 332 18.57 -5.81 -11.14
N THR A 333 17.99 -4.65 -10.88
CA THR A 333 16.78 -4.22 -11.58
C THR A 333 17.00 -2.90 -12.30
N TRP A 334 16.61 -2.83 -13.56
CA TRP A 334 16.54 -1.61 -14.36
C TRP A 334 15.07 -1.26 -14.63
N MET A 335 14.80 0.03 -14.71
CA MET A 335 13.50 0.53 -15.11
C MET A 335 13.68 1.67 -16.12
N LEU A 336 12.87 1.63 -17.17
CA LEU A 336 12.64 2.75 -18.08
C LEU A 336 11.15 3.09 -18.05
N GLY A 337 10.84 4.37 -18.00
CA GLY A 337 9.48 4.86 -17.96
C GLY A 337 9.30 6.09 -18.83
N TYR A 338 8.10 6.20 -19.41
CA TYR A 338 7.62 7.39 -20.10
C TYR A 338 6.16 7.64 -19.72
N ALA A 339 5.85 8.89 -19.39
CA ALA A 339 4.47 9.32 -19.18
C ALA A 339 4.22 10.63 -19.91
N TYR A 340 2.97 10.85 -20.29
CA TYR A 340 2.52 12.07 -20.93
C TYR A 340 1.20 12.56 -20.34
N ASP A 341 1.19 13.86 -19.98
CA ASP A 341 -0.01 14.61 -19.59
C ASP A 341 -0.56 15.35 -20.81
N PHE A 342 -1.74 14.93 -21.28
CA PHE A 342 -2.38 15.48 -22.47
C PHE A 342 -3.00 16.87 -22.27
N ALA A 343 -2.87 17.46 -21.10
CA ALA A 343 -3.31 18.83 -20.85
C ALA A 343 -2.67 19.83 -21.86
N ALA A 344 -1.38 19.61 -22.18
CA ALA A 344 -0.66 20.41 -23.19
C ALA A 344 -1.25 20.30 -24.60
N LEU A 345 -1.99 19.23 -24.91
CA LEU A 345 -2.69 18.98 -26.18
C LEU A 345 -4.19 19.30 -26.12
N GLY A 346 -4.65 20.00 -25.05
CA GLY A 346 -6.05 20.39 -24.90
C GLY A 346 -6.97 19.32 -24.31
N ALA A 347 -6.42 18.22 -23.77
CA ALA A 347 -7.16 17.15 -23.09
C ALA A 347 -6.77 17.05 -21.59
N PRO A 348 -7.08 18.07 -20.77
CA PRO A 348 -6.71 18.08 -19.35
C PRO A 348 -7.39 16.92 -18.61
N GLY A 349 -6.63 16.31 -17.70
CA GLY A 349 -7.06 15.14 -16.93
C GLY A 349 -6.80 13.79 -17.62
N LEU A 350 -6.44 13.77 -18.92
CA LEU A 350 -6.00 12.56 -19.60
C LEU A 350 -4.48 12.39 -19.42
N THR A 351 -4.05 11.19 -18.98
CA THR A 351 -2.65 10.82 -18.87
C THR A 351 -2.42 9.40 -19.40
N ALA A 352 -1.26 9.17 -20.00
CA ALA A 352 -0.81 7.83 -20.41
C ALA A 352 0.60 7.58 -19.88
N GLY A 353 0.91 6.32 -19.57
CA GLY A 353 2.23 5.94 -19.08
C GLY A 353 2.61 4.53 -19.50
N LEU A 354 3.90 4.33 -19.77
CA LEU A 354 4.51 3.05 -20.04
C LEU A 354 5.73 2.90 -19.14
N ARG A 355 5.85 1.75 -18.46
CA ARG A 355 7.06 1.39 -17.69
C ARG A 355 7.50 -0.01 -18.07
N TYR A 356 8.79 -0.19 -18.12
CA TYR A 356 9.41 -1.49 -18.32
C TYR A 356 10.44 -1.73 -17.24
N PHE A 357 10.33 -2.86 -16.57
CA PHE A 357 11.23 -3.33 -15.52
C PHE A 357 11.94 -4.61 -15.98
N LYS A 358 13.19 -4.75 -15.61
CA LYS A 358 13.99 -5.94 -15.89
C LYS A 358 14.87 -6.28 -14.69
N GLY A 359 14.55 -7.40 -14.01
CA GLY A 359 15.34 -8.01 -12.94
C GLY A 359 16.21 -9.14 -13.48
N ARG A 360 17.45 -9.23 -13.02
CA ARG A 360 18.42 -10.27 -13.38
C ARG A 360 19.35 -10.58 -12.21
N ASP A 361 20.02 -11.71 -12.34
CA ASP A 361 21.08 -12.18 -11.44
C ASP A 361 20.58 -12.47 -10.00
N GLY A 362 19.26 -12.43 -9.78
CA GLY A 362 18.67 -12.77 -8.50
C GLY A 362 18.65 -14.26 -8.25
N THR A 363 18.58 -14.63 -6.98
CA THR A 363 18.31 -15.99 -6.51
C THR A 363 17.12 -16.01 -5.57
N THR A 364 16.39 -17.12 -5.57
CA THR A 364 15.28 -17.35 -4.65
C THR A 364 15.14 -18.84 -4.33
N VAL A 365 14.48 -19.17 -3.24
CA VAL A 365 14.26 -20.55 -2.86
C VAL A 365 12.91 -21.02 -3.38
N LEU A 366 12.92 -21.98 -4.29
CA LEU A 366 11.73 -22.60 -4.83
C LEU A 366 11.72 -24.10 -4.47
N ARG A 367 10.74 -24.52 -3.66
CA ARG A 367 10.60 -25.94 -3.21
C ARG A 367 11.84 -26.47 -2.48
N GLY A 368 12.50 -25.62 -1.69
CA GLY A 368 13.70 -26.00 -0.94
C GLY A 368 15.00 -26.06 -1.78
N ALA A 369 14.95 -25.66 -3.04
CA ALA A 369 16.13 -25.53 -3.90
C ALA A 369 16.33 -24.06 -4.30
N GLU A 370 17.57 -23.61 -4.30
CA GLU A 370 17.94 -22.32 -4.84
C GLU A 370 17.82 -22.33 -6.37
N VAL A 371 17.16 -21.32 -6.92
CA VAL A 371 16.95 -21.14 -8.35
C VAL A 371 17.23 -19.70 -8.76
N ALA A 372 17.62 -19.50 -10.01
CA ALA A 372 17.82 -18.16 -10.57
C ALA A 372 16.49 -17.40 -10.64
N ALA A 373 16.45 -16.21 -10.07
CA ALA A 373 15.32 -15.29 -10.11
C ALA A 373 15.57 -14.22 -11.19
N ASN A 374 14.96 -14.43 -12.35
CA ASN A 374 14.96 -13.46 -13.45
C ASN A 374 13.52 -13.11 -13.78
N GLU A 375 13.21 -11.83 -13.86
CA GLU A 375 11.86 -11.37 -14.15
C GLU A 375 11.85 -10.10 -14.98
N TRP A 376 10.72 -9.85 -15.63
CA TRP A 376 10.46 -8.56 -16.26
C TRP A 376 8.97 -8.23 -16.21
N GLU A 377 8.69 -6.94 -16.20
CA GLU A 377 7.33 -6.43 -16.19
C GLU A 377 7.20 -5.23 -17.13
N ARG A 378 6.10 -5.16 -17.83
CA ARG A 378 5.69 -4.01 -18.63
C ARG A 378 4.31 -3.55 -18.17
N ASP A 379 4.25 -2.32 -17.68
CA ASP A 379 3.01 -1.65 -17.26
C ASP A 379 2.59 -0.61 -18.31
N LEU A 380 1.36 -0.67 -18.76
CA LEU A 380 0.70 0.36 -19.53
C LEU A 380 -0.46 0.93 -18.73
N ASP A 381 -0.45 2.23 -18.50
CA ASP A 381 -1.49 2.98 -17.79
C ASP A 381 -2.16 3.98 -18.74
N LEU A 382 -3.49 4.05 -18.69
CA LEU A 382 -4.30 5.12 -19.29
C LEU A 382 -5.27 5.59 -18.21
N ALA A 383 -5.26 6.89 -17.90
CA ALA A 383 -6.13 7.44 -16.87
C ALA A 383 -6.77 8.75 -17.33
N TYR A 384 -8.01 8.97 -16.88
CA TYR A 384 -8.75 10.21 -17.10
C TYR A 384 -9.46 10.64 -15.82
N VAL A 385 -9.38 11.93 -15.50
CA VAL A 385 -10.17 12.54 -14.43
C VAL A 385 -11.13 13.56 -15.07
N VAL A 386 -12.41 13.41 -14.80
CA VAL A 386 -13.46 14.32 -15.31
C VAL A 386 -13.24 15.72 -14.73
N GLN A 387 -13.09 16.72 -15.60
CA GLN A 387 -12.67 18.07 -15.24
C GLN A 387 -13.84 18.98 -14.86
N THR A 388 -15.04 18.74 -15.39
CA THR A 388 -16.20 19.65 -15.25
C THR A 388 -17.51 18.88 -15.14
N GLY A 389 -18.59 19.58 -14.81
CA GLY A 389 -19.95 19.01 -14.73
C GLY A 389 -20.22 18.24 -13.44
N ALA A 390 -21.33 17.51 -13.40
CA ALA A 390 -21.82 16.79 -12.23
C ALA A 390 -20.89 15.65 -11.74
N LEU A 391 -20.05 15.14 -12.63
CA LEU A 391 -19.09 14.07 -12.34
C LEU A 391 -17.64 14.58 -12.22
N LYS A 392 -17.45 15.89 -12.01
CA LYS A 392 -16.11 16.45 -11.78
C LYS A 392 -15.40 15.69 -10.65
N GLY A 393 -14.16 15.26 -10.92
CA GLY A 393 -13.36 14.48 -9.98
C GLY A 393 -13.52 12.95 -10.13
N LEU A 394 -14.49 12.45 -10.96
CA LEU A 394 -14.55 11.02 -11.27
C LEU A 394 -13.28 10.60 -12.00
N GLY A 395 -12.51 9.71 -11.38
CA GLY A 395 -11.31 9.11 -11.94
C GLY A 395 -11.61 7.78 -12.61
N LEU A 396 -11.12 7.60 -13.83
CA LEU A 396 -11.14 6.35 -14.58
C LEU A 396 -9.71 5.95 -14.89
N LYS A 397 -9.34 4.69 -14.69
CA LYS A 397 -8.00 4.21 -15.04
C LYS A 397 -8.09 2.78 -15.55
N TRP A 398 -7.42 2.54 -16.67
CA TRP A 398 -7.08 1.21 -17.16
C TRP A 398 -5.59 0.98 -16.99
N ARG A 399 -5.24 -0.22 -16.48
CA ARG A 399 -3.87 -0.70 -16.41
C ARG A 399 -3.77 -2.07 -17.03
N HIS A 400 -2.80 -2.24 -17.92
CA HIS A 400 -2.40 -3.53 -18.45
C HIS A 400 -0.98 -3.84 -18.04
N ILE A 401 -0.76 -5.05 -17.50
CA ILE A 401 0.54 -5.53 -17.06
C ILE A 401 0.86 -6.82 -17.79
N ALA A 402 2.05 -6.92 -18.34
CA ALA A 402 2.64 -8.18 -18.78
C ALA A 402 3.83 -8.52 -17.88
N TYR A 403 3.71 -9.59 -17.11
CA TYR A 403 4.75 -10.07 -16.20
C TYR A 403 5.23 -11.46 -16.60
N ARG A 404 6.56 -11.65 -16.62
CA ARG A 404 7.23 -12.91 -16.92
C ARG A 404 8.36 -13.17 -15.94
N SER A 405 8.51 -14.44 -15.52
CA SER A 405 9.44 -14.81 -14.46
C SER A 405 9.97 -16.23 -14.66
N SER A 406 11.22 -16.47 -14.27
CA SER A 406 11.80 -17.82 -14.23
C SER A 406 11.38 -18.64 -13.01
N TYR A 407 10.79 -18.01 -11.98
CA TYR A 407 10.49 -18.64 -10.70
C TYR A 407 9.02 -18.50 -10.26
N SER A 408 8.25 -17.68 -10.94
CA SER A 408 6.82 -17.45 -10.69
C SER A 408 6.04 -17.56 -12.00
N ARG A 409 4.72 -17.72 -11.89
CA ARG A 409 3.85 -17.86 -13.06
C ARG A 409 3.85 -16.61 -13.93
N ASP A 410 4.05 -16.80 -15.22
CA ASP A 410 3.82 -15.79 -16.24
C ASP A 410 2.35 -15.38 -16.27
N ARG A 411 2.07 -14.08 -16.38
CA ARG A 411 0.69 -13.58 -16.43
C ARG A 411 0.55 -12.27 -17.16
N ASP A 412 -0.62 -12.08 -17.73
CA ASP A 412 -1.11 -10.78 -18.17
C ASP A 412 -2.24 -10.35 -17.22
N ASN A 413 -2.16 -9.10 -16.76
CA ASN A 413 -3.11 -8.58 -15.79
C ASN A 413 -3.79 -7.33 -16.36
N ASN A 414 -5.13 -7.28 -16.25
CA ASN A 414 -5.93 -6.13 -16.61
C ASN A 414 -6.68 -5.61 -15.39
N ARG A 415 -6.65 -4.30 -15.18
CA ARG A 415 -7.34 -3.63 -14.09
C ARG A 415 -8.09 -2.42 -14.63
N LEU A 416 -9.35 -2.31 -14.25
CA LEU A 416 -10.17 -1.12 -14.48
C LEU A 416 -10.52 -0.53 -13.12
N TYR A 417 -10.19 0.74 -12.94
CA TYR A 417 -10.51 1.49 -11.73
C TYR A 417 -11.48 2.60 -12.07
N MET A 418 -12.49 2.76 -11.22
CA MET A 418 -13.32 3.96 -11.17
C MET A 418 -13.36 4.43 -9.72
N THR A 419 -13.00 5.69 -9.50
CA THR A 419 -12.92 6.28 -8.16
C THR A 419 -13.65 7.62 -8.13
N TYR A 420 -14.39 7.86 -7.04
CA TYR A 420 -15.07 9.13 -6.84
C TYR A 420 -15.11 9.48 -5.35
N ASP A 421 -14.68 10.69 -5.02
CA ASP A 421 -14.66 11.18 -3.64
C ASP A 421 -15.83 12.14 -3.44
N ILE A 422 -16.62 11.90 -2.40
CA ILE A 422 -17.77 12.70 -1.99
C ILE A 422 -17.42 13.33 -0.64
N ALA A 423 -17.22 14.65 -0.63
CA ALA A 423 -17.15 15.39 0.63
C ALA A 423 -18.55 15.41 1.25
N LEU A 424 -18.68 14.90 2.47
CA LEU A 424 -19.96 14.86 3.19
C LEU A 424 -20.15 16.14 4.00
N TRP A 425 -19.08 16.65 4.61
CA TRP A 425 -18.97 17.97 5.27
C TRP A 425 -17.50 18.38 5.41
#